data_c29d84df6898704e7cf71c68c0f040b3
#
_entry.id   c29d84df6898704e7cf71c68c0f040b3
#
_cell.length_a   1.000
_cell.length_b   1.000
_cell.length_c   1.000
_cell.angle_alpha   90.00
_cell.angle_beta   90.00
_cell.angle_gamma   90.00
#
_symmetry.space_group_name_H-M   'P 1'
#
loop_
_entity.id
_entity.type
_entity.pdbx_description
1 polymer ?
#
loop_
_entity_poly.entity_id
_entity_poly.type
_entity_poly.pdbx_seq_one_letter_code
_entity_poly.pdbx_strand_id
1 'polypeptide(L)'
;SGRNIIWSVELGNETYGRPVVAGDAVYVGTDNARHMNPAFQEHAGVLMAFHAKDGKFLWQDVAPRVERGLREFLLPSTTSTPYVEGNRLYYVTAECQLRCLDTQGFRDGENTGPYREEVFQDNAAADIVWELDMCARLGVFPHEASNSEVLPVGDLLMVSTSNGQNEGHTRVPSPRAPSLIAVDKHSGEVVWRAIGPGEQVLHGQWSSPVAANVNGRMQVLFGGGDGWLRAYDAASGHEVWRFDGNPKDARWLPRPGVLSRSSIIASPVFADGRVFVAMGQSPGHGTGPSLMHAISPNGQGDVTESRLLWTSREVGRVVATPIEKDGLLYVGDVGGLVYCLDAATG
;
A
#
# COMPACT_ATOMS: atom_id res chain seq x y z
N SER A 1 20.93 -24.48 -7.50
CA SER A 1 21.02 -25.63 -6.59
C SER A 1 19.78 -25.68 -5.72
N GLY A 2 19.01 -26.78 -5.74
CA GLY A 2 17.77 -26.95 -4.97
C GLY A 2 17.97 -27.21 -3.47
N ARG A 3 19.13 -26.89 -2.91
CA ARG A 3 19.41 -27.07 -1.48
C ARG A 3 18.59 -26.04 -0.67
N ASN A 4 17.82 -26.53 0.31
CA ASN A 4 16.92 -25.75 1.17
C ASN A 4 15.69 -25.12 0.44
N ILE A 5 15.41 -25.52 -0.79
CA ILE A 5 14.19 -25.15 -1.51
C ILE A 5 13.23 -26.35 -1.44
N ILE A 6 12.04 -26.15 -0.89
CA ILE A 6 11.01 -27.19 -0.80
C ILE A 6 10.25 -27.25 -2.13
N TRP A 7 9.86 -26.10 -2.66
CA TRP A 7 9.20 -25.94 -3.95
C TRP A 7 9.46 -24.54 -4.52
N SER A 8 9.19 -24.38 -5.80
CA SER A 8 9.19 -23.07 -6.48
C SER A 8 8.09 -23.06 -7.53
N VAL A 9 7.48 -21.87 -7.71
CA VAL A 9 6.42 -21.64 -8.71
C VAL A 9 6.81 -20.41 -9.52
N GLU A 10 6.61 -20.47 -10.82
CA GLU A 10 6.73 -19.30 -11.68
C GLU A 10 5.46 -18.46 -11.58
N LEU A 11 5.62 -17.19 -11.27
CA LEU A 11 4.56 -16.19 -11.23
C LEU A 11 4.47 -15.45 -12.59
N GLY A 12 3.66 -14.40 -12.66
CA GLY A 12 3.64 -13.46 -13.79
C GLY A 12 4.94 -12.68 -13.94
N ASN A 13 4.90 -11.66 -14.79
CA ASN A 13 6.08 -10.83 -15.10
C ASN A 13 6.37 -9.80 -14.01
N GLU A 14 5.34 -9.39 -13.25
CA GLU A 14 5.44 -8.33 -12.26
C GLU A 14 4.86 -8.80 -10.91
N THR A 15 5.67 -8.70 -9.86
CA THR A 15 5.30 -9.06 -8.49
C THR A 15 5.95 -8.08 -7.53
N TYR A 16 5.20 -7.12 -7.02
CA TYR A 16 5.68 -6.09 -6.08
C TYR A 16 5.20 -6.32 -4.65
N GLY A 17 4.02 -6.92 -4.49
CA GLY A 17 3.46 -7.25 -3.19
C GLY A 17 4.25 -8.36 -2.48
N ARG A 18 4.24 -8.36 -1.17
CA ARG A 18 4.86 -9.43 -0.37
C ARG A 18 3.97 -10.66 -0.36
N PRO A 19 4.53 -11.89 -0.50
CA PRO A 19 3.78 -13.10 -0.25
C PRO A 19 3.38 -13.21 1.23
N VAL A 20 2.17 -13.68 1.49
CA VAL A 20 1.63 -13.90 2.83
C VAL A 20 1.37 -15.38 3.04
N VAL A 21 1.86 -15.93 4.14
CA VAL A 21 1.59 -17.31 4.56
C VAL A 21 0.57 -17.28 5.68
N ALA A 22 -0.57 -17.92 5.46
CA ALA A 22 -1.61 -18.06 6.49
C ALA A 22 -2.28 -19.43 6.38
N GLY A 23 -2.37 -20.14 7.51
CA GLY A 23 -2.82 -21.52 7.51
C GLY A 23 -1.94 -22.39 6.60
N ASP A 24 -2.57 -23.17 5.74
CA ASP A 24 -1.91 -24.06 4.78
C ASP A 24 -1.71 -23.41 3.39
N ALA A 25 -1.86 -22.11 3.27
CA ALA A 25 -1.77 -21.40 1.98
C ALA A 25 -0.73 -20.29 1.97
N VAL A 26 -0.21 -20.02 0.77
CA VAL A 26 0.61 -18.85 0.42
C VAL A 26 -0.16 -18.04 -0.59
N TYR A 27 -0.34 -16.76 -0.30
CA TYR A 27 -1.03 -15.80 -1.16
C TYR A 27 -0.05 -14.79 -1.73
N VAL A 28 -0.13 -14.53 -3.04
CA VAL A 28 0.77 -13.59 -3.72
C VAL A 28 0.08 -12.91 -4.89
N GLY A 29 0.26 -11.59 -4.98
CA GLY A 29 -0.21 -10.77 -6.10
C GLY A 29 0.79 -10.78 -7.26
N THR A 30 0.29 -10.83 -8.50
CA THR A 30 1.08 -10.76 -9.74
C THR A 30 0.18 -10.35 -10.91
N ASP A 31 0.69 -10.39 -12.14
CA ASP A 31 -0.09 -10.36 -13.36
C ASP A 31 -0.47 -11.78 -13.86
N ASN A 32 -1.41 -11.85 -14.79
CA ASN A 32 -1.93 -13.12 -15.34
C ASN A 32 -1.07 -13.70 -16.49
N ALA A 33 0.21 -13.37 -16.61
CA ALA A 33 1.04 -13.83 -17.74
C ALA A 33 1.21 -15.37 -17.79
N ARG A 34 0.96 -16.08 -16.69
CA ARG A 34 1.07 -17.56 -16.62
C ARG A 34 -0.24 -18.30 -16.83
N HIS A 35 -1.38 -17.61 -16.90
CA HIS A 35 -2.70 -18.21 -17.16
C HIS A 35 -2.96 -19.47 -16.30
N MET A 36 -2.74 -19.41 -14.97
CA MET A 36 -2.89 -20.55 -14.07
C MET A 36 -4.32 -21.10 -14.07
N ASN A 37 -5.32 -20.21 -14.23
CA ASN A 37 -6.68 -20.63 -14.61
C ASN A 37 -6.82 -20.48 -16.14
N PRO A 38 -6.93 -21.56 -16.90
CA PRO A 38 -7.03 -21.52 -18.37
C PRO A 38 -8.32 -20.89 -18.89
N ALA A 39 -9.33 -20.72 -18.03
CA ALA A 39 -10.58 -20.05 -18.40
C ALA A 39 -10.39 -18.55 -18.63
N PHE A 40 -9.31 -17.94 -18.07
CA PHE A 40 -9.03 -16.51 -18.22
C PHE A 40 -7.68 -16.29 -18.91
N GLN A 41 -7.72 -15.74 -20.12
CA GLN A 41 -6.55 -15.55 -20.98
C GLN A 41 -6.12 -14.07 -21.10
N GLU A 42 -6.88 -13.13 -20.54
CA GLU A 42 -6.59 -11.71 -20.65
C GLU A 42 -5.47 -11.29 -19.70
N HIS A 43 -4.75 -10.21 -20.06
CA HIS A 43 -3.75 -9.61 -19.20
C HIS A 43 -4.43 -8.78 -18.11
N ALA A 44 -4.30 -9.20 -16.87
CA ALA A 44 -4.93 -8.58 -15.71
C ALA A 44 -4.11 -8.79 -14.44
N GLY A 45 -4.39 -8.01 -13.40
CA GLY A 45 -3.87 -8.29 -12.07
C GLY A 45 -4.57 -9.49 -11.45
N VAL A 46 -3.80 -10.35 -10.82
CA VAL A 46 -4.32 -11.55 -10.14
C VAL A 46 -3.73 -11.67 -8.74
N LEU A 47 -4.54 -12.20 -7.83
CA LEU A 47 -4.08 -12.73 -6.55
C LEU A 47 -4.15 -14.25 -6.64
N MET A 48 -3.05 -14.93 -6.36
CA MET A 48 -2.95 -16.39 -6.43
C MET A 48 -2.79 -17.01 -5.05
N ALA A 49 -3.42 -18.15 -4.83
CA ALA A 49 -3.25 -18.99 -3.64
C ALA A 49 -2.56 -20.30 -4.01
N PHE A 50 -1.56 -20.68 -3.21
CA PHE A 50 -0.81 -21.93 -3.35
C PHE A 50 -0.79 -22.68 -2.03
N HIS A 51 -0.80 -23.98 -2.07
CA HIS A 51 -0.65 -24.81 -0.88
C HIS A 51 0.79 -24.68 -0.33
N ALA A 52 0.90 -24.33 0.95
CA ALA A 52 2.19 -23.96 1.56
C ALA A 52 3.21 -25.11 1.58
N LYS A 53 2.74 -26.37 1.65
CA LYS A 53 3.61 -27.54 1.76
C LYS A 53 4.32 -27.91 0.46
N ASP A 54 3.64 -27.78 -0.68
CA ASP A 54 4.10 -28.33 -1.97
C ASP A 54 4.00 -27.37 -3.16
N GLY A 55 3.50 -26.13 -2.94
CA GLY A 55 3.37 -25.10 -3.97
C GLY A 55 2.27 -25.38 -5.00
N LYS A 56 1.38 -26.35 -4.74
CA LYS A 56 0.27 -26.64 -5.63
C LYS A 56 -0.68 -25.45 -5.73
N PHE A 57 -1.01 -25.03 -6.95
CA PHE A 57 -1.99 -23.98 -7.20
C PHE A 57 -3.36 -24.38 -6.63
N LEU A 58 -4.00 -23.47 -5.92
CA LEU A 58 -5.31 -23.67 -5.30
C LEU A 58 -6.40 -22.93 -6.07
N TRP A 59 -6.28 -21.61 -6.16
CA TRP A 59 -7.22 -20.74 -6.84
C TRP A 59 -6.57 -19.38 -7.14
N GLN A 60 -7.22 -18.58 -7.97
CA GLN A 60 -6.85 -17.19 -8.20
C GLN A 60 -8.08 -16.27 -8.19
N ASP A 61 -7.90 -15.06 -7.70
CA ASP A 61 -8.80 -13.94 -7.98
C ASP A 61 -8.27 -13.13 -9.15
N VAL A 62 -9.15 -12.78 -10.07
CA VAL A 62 -8.82 -11.99 -11.25
C VAL A 62 -9.51 -10.65 -11.15
N ALA A 63 -8.76 -9.58 -11.35
CA ALA A 63 -9.31 -8.23 -11.50
C ALA A 63 -9.30 -7.84 -12.98
N PRO A 64 -10.38 -8.13 -13.74
CA PRO A 64 -10.46 -7.77 -15.15
C PRO A 64 -10.30 -6.27 -15.32
N ARG A 65 -9.65 -5.85 -16.40
CA ARG A 65 -9.44 -4.45 -16.69
C ARG A 65 -10.77 -3.72 -16.89
N VAL A 66 -10.98 -2.66 -16.11
CA VAL A 66 -12.19 -1.83 -16.21
C VAL A 66 -11.88 -0.62 -17.08
N GLU A 67 -12.58 -0.48 -18.22
CA GLU A 67 -12.54 0.74 -19.02
C GLU A 67 -13.27 1.88 -18.29
N ARG A 68 -12.48 2.79 -17.73
CA ARG A 68 -12.98 3.94 -17.00
C ARG A 68 -12.47 5.21 -17.66
N GLY A 69 -13.02 5.70 -18.68
CA GLY A 69 -12.67 6.88 -19.50
C GLY A 69 -11.75 8.00 -18.96
N LEU A 70 -11.24 7.86 -17.75
CA LEU A 70 -10.30 8.76 -17.06
C LEU A 70 -8.93 8.13 -16.81
N ARG A 71 -8.73 6.87 -17.19
CA ARG A 71 -7.49 6.12 -16.94
C ARG A 71 -6.67 6.03 -18.18
N GLU A 72 -5.49 6.60 -18.11
CA GLU A 72 -4.52 6.51 -19.18
C GLU A 72 -3.63 5.27 -19.00
N PHE A 73 -3.19 4.97 -17.76
CA PHE A 73 -2.33 3.83 -17.48
C PHE A 73 -2.44 3.31 -16.03
N LEU A 74 -2.61 2.00 -15.86
CA LEU A 74 -2.34 1.29 -14.60
C LEU A 74 -1.55 0.02 -14.91
N LEU A 75 -0.62 -0.32 -14.02
CA LEU A 75 0.07 -1.60 -14.06
C LEU A 75 -0.97 -2.73 -13.96
N PRO A 76 -0.98 -3.66 -14.91
CA PRO A 76 -1.91 -4.76 -14.91
C PRO A 76 -1.45 -5.89 -13.96
N SER A 77 -0.99 -5.51 -12.77
CA SER A 77 -0.46 -6.42 -11.76
C SER A 77 -1.03 -6.08 -10.39
N THR A 78 -1.38 -7.08 -9.61
CA THR A 78 -1.75 -6.92 -8.20
C THR A 78 -0.49 -6.69 -7.38
N THR A 79 -0.32 -5.45 -6.92
CA THR A 79 0.86 -4.99 -6.18
C THR A 79 0.63 -4.91 -4.67
N SER A 80 -0.61 -5.07 -4.23
CA SER A 80 -1.03 -5.07 -2.84
C SER A 80 -0.54 -6.32 -2.10
N THR A 81 -0.14 -6.15 -0.84
CA THR A 81 0.08 -7.27 0.09
C THR A 81 -1.23 -7.62 0.78
N PRO A 82 -1.74 -8.86 0.70
CA PRO A 82 -3.00 -9.22 1.33
C PRO A 82 -2.88 -9.33 2.85
N TYR A 83 -4.00 -9.09 3.54
CA TYR A 83 -4.19 -9.39 4.95
C TYR A 83 -5.13 -10.59 5.10
N VAL A 84 -4.80 -11.53 5.98
CA VAL A 84 -5.61 -12.75 6.23
C VAL A 84 -5.97 -12.84 7.70
N GLU A 85 -7.27 -13.00 7.99
CA GLU A 85 -7.81 -13.22 9.32
C GLU A 85 -8.88 -14.32 9.29
N GLY A 86 -8.63 -15.43 9.97
CA GLY A 86 -9.53 -16.59 9.92
C GLY A 86 -9.70 -17.13 8.50
N ASN A 87 -10.94 -17.16 8.04
CA ASN A 87 -11.28 -17.57 6.67
C ASN A 87 -11.54 -16.38 5.73
N ARG A 88 -11.04 -15.20 6.05
CA ARG A 88 -11.16 -14.00 5.23
C ARG A 88 -9.80 -13.48 4.82
N LEU A 89 -9.71 -13.07 3.55
CA LEU A 89 -8.56 -12.43 2.96
C LEU A 89 -8.98 -11.08 2.39
N TYR A 90 -8.19 -10.04 2.67
CA TYR A 90 -8.46 -8.67 2.22
C TYR A 90 -7.28 -8.16 1.42
N TYR A 91 -7.52 -7.56 0.26
CA TYR A 91 -6.48 -6.98 -0.56
C TYR A 91 -7.03 -5.91 -1.51
N VAL A 92 -6.16 -5.11 -2.08
CA VAL A 92 -6.51 -4.12 -3.11
C VAL A 92 -6.11 -4.66 -4.48
N THR A 93 -7.06 -4.72 -5.40
CA THR A 93 -6.82 -5.19 -6.77
C THR A 93 -6.05 -4.18 -7.60
N ALA A 94 -5.46 -4.60 -8.71
CA ALA A 94 -4.85 -3.71 -9.71
C ALA A 94 -5.84 -2.64 -10.22
N GLU A 95 -7.13 -2.93 -10.18
CA GLU A 95 -8.22 -2.05 -10.63
C GLU A 95 -8.76 -1.12 -9.54
N CYS A 96 -8.03 -0.95 -8.42
CA CYS A 96 -8.39 -0.08 -7.31
C CYS A 96 -9.70 -0.48 -6.60
N GLN A 97 -9.91 -1.78 -6.45
CA GLN A 97 -11.01 -2.35 -5.68
C GLN A 97 -10.44 -2.98 -4.41
N LEU A 98 -11.04 -2.67 -3.25
CA LEU A 98 -10.78 -3.42 -2.03
C LEU A 98 -11.74 -4.62 -2.01
N ARG A 99 -11.20 -5.82 -1.93
CA ARG A 99 -11.95 -7.08 -1.88
C ARG A 99 -11.77 -7.80 -0.56
N CYS A 100 -12.84 -8.44 -0.11
CA CYS A 100 -12.81 -9.51 0.89
C CYS A 100 -13.09 -10.82 0.17
N LEU A 101 -12.21 -11.80 0.33
CA LEU A 101 -12.36 -13.13 -0.25
C LEU A 101 -12.53 -14.17 0.85
N ASP A 102 -13.22 -15.28 0.54
CA ASP A 102 -13.09 -16.50 1.33
C ASP A 102 -11.76 -17.21 0.99
N THR A 103 -11.03 -17.65 2.01
CA THR A 103 -9.71 -18.25 1.82
C THR A 103 -9.74 -19.63 1.12
N GLN A 104 -10.90 -20.28 1.07
CA GLN A 104 -11.07 -21.53 0.32
C GLN A 104 -11.37 -21.31 -1.17
N GLY A 105 -11.82 -20.08 -1.54
CA GLY A 105 -12.39 -19.86 -2.87
C GLY A 105 -13.59 -20.79 -3.10
N PHE A 106 -13.95 -21.08 -4.34
CA PHE A 106 -15.04 -22.00 -4.67
C PHE A 106 -14.72 -23.51 -4.47
N ARG A 107 -13.62 -23.84 -3.81
CA ARG A 107 -13.19 -25.24 -3.60
C ARG A 107 -14.05 -26.01 -2.60
N ASP A 108 -14.75 -25.30 -1.70
CA ASP A 108 -15.72 -25.87 -0.76
C ASP A 108 -17.12 -26.02 -1.36
N GLY A 109 -17.36 -25.46 -2.55
CA GLY A 109 -18.64 -25.48 -3.26
C GLY A 109 -19.66 -24.43 -2.75
N GLU A 110 -19.23 -23.53 -1.89
CA GLU A 110 -20.05 -22.42 -1.38
C GLU A 110 -19.74 -21.13 -2.15
N ASN A 111 -20.71 -20.21 -2.22
CA ASN A 111 -20.55 -18.82 -2.63
C ASN A 111 -20.93 -17.94 -1.44
N THR A 112 -19.91 -17.41 -0.77
CA THR A 112 -20.03 -16.76 0.54
C THR A 112 -20.34 -15.26 0.39
N GLY A 113 -21.11 -14.71 1.33
CA GLY A 113 -21.40 -13.26 1.39
C GLY A 113 -22.44 -12.79 0.38
N PRO A 114 -22.61 -11.48 0.18
CA PRO A 114 -23.60 -10.90 -0.72
C PRO A 114 -23.15 -10.70 -2.17
N TYR A 115 -21.86 -10.78 -2.47
CA TYR A 115 -21.34 -10.60 -3.83
C TYR A 115 -21.76 -11.76 -4.75
N ARG A 116 -22.15 -11.47 -6.00
CA ARG A 116 -22.63 -12.48 -6.97
C ARG A 116 -22.20 -12.19 -8.41
N GLU A 117 -21.20 -11.33 -8.56
CA GLU A 117 -20.76 -10.90 -9.89
C GLU A 117 -19.39 -11.48 -10.28
N GLU A 118 -18.99 -12.60 -9.63
CA GLU A 118 -17.74 -13.30 -9.97
C GLU A 118 -17.77 -13.78 -11.42
N VAL A 119 -16.71 -13.45 -12.14
CA VAL A 119 -16.54 -13.85 -13.55
C VAL A 119 -16.41 -15.38 -13.69
N PHE A 120 -15.81 -16.02 -12.69
CA PHE A 120 -15.60 -17.47 -12.63
C PHE A 120 -16.03 -18.00 -11.27
N GLN A 121 -16.62 -19.19 -11.27
CA GLN A 121 -17.10 -19.90 -10.07
C GLN A 121 -16.66 -21.36 -10.07
N ASP A 122 -15.54 -21.66 -10.73
CA ASP A 122 -14.94 -22.99 -10.72
C ASP A 122 -13.96 -23.15 -9.52
N ASN A 123 -13.51 -24.39 -9.29
CA ASN A 123 -12.60 -24.71 -8.17
C ASN A 123 -11.24 -24.00 -8.23
N ALA A 124 -10.90 -23.34 -9.33
CA ALA A 124 -9.68 -22.54 -9.51
C ALA A 124 -9.92 -21.03 -9.32
N ALA A 125 -11.13 -20.64 -8.99
CA ALA A 125 -11.54 -19.24 -8.79
C ALA A 125 -11.67 -18.88 -7.30
N ALA A 126 -11.42 -17.61 -7.00
CA ALA A 126 -11.70 -17.04 -5.69
C ALA A 126 -13.20 -16.81 -5.49
N ASP A 127 -13.66 -16.92 -4.26
CA ASP A 127 -15.00 -16.54 -3.80
C ASP A 127 -14.95 -15.14 -3.17
N ILE A 128 -15.62 -14.16 -3.78
CA ILE A 128 -15.63 -12.76 -3.33
C ILE A 128 -16.79 -12.56 -2.35
N VAL A 129 -16.48 -12.28 -1.11
CA VAL A 129 -17.48 -12.01 -0.07
C VAL A 129 -18.12 -10.63 -0.27
N TRP A 130 -17.27 -9.61 -0.48
CA TRP A 130 -17.68 -8.25 -0.83
C TRP A 130 -16.59 -7.49 -1.57
N GLU A 131 -16.97 -6.45 -2.29
CA GLU A 131 -16.09 -5.57 -3.04
C GLU A 131 -16.44 -4.10 -2.81
N LEU A 132 -15.44 -3.25 -2.63
CA LEU A 132 -15.54 -1.79 -2.66
C LEU A 132 -14.74 -1.24 -3.84
N ASP A 133 -15.42 -0.84 -4.91
CA ASP A 133 -14.79 -0.09 -6.00
C ASP A 133 -14.53 1.36 -5.57
N MET A 134 -13.26 1.66 -5.24
CA MET A 134 -12.87 2.97 -4.74
C MET A 134 -12.96 4.06 -5.82
N CYS A 135 -12.75 3.72 -7.08
CA CYS A 135 -12.91 4.68 -8.18
C CYS A 135 -14.37 5.07 -8.36
N ALA A 136 -15.28 4.09 -8.46
CA ALA A 136 -16.69 4.35 -8.68
C ALA A 136 -17.38 4.98 -7.46
N ARG A 137 -17.09 4.48 -6.25
CA ARG A 137 -17.76 4.90 -5.02
C ARG A 137 -17.19 6.16 -4.38
N LEU A 138 -15.89 6.43 -4.58
CA LEU A 138 -15.17 7.52 -3.90
C LEU A 138 -14.60 8.56 -4.87
N GLY A 139 -14.69 8.34 -6.17
CA GLY A 139 -14.13 9.21 -7.19
C GLY A 139 -12.60 9.23 -7.22
N VAL A 140 -11.97 8.19 -6.74
CA VAL A 140 -10.51 8.05 -6.71
C VAL A 140 -9.96 7.94 -8.13
N PHE A 141 -8.81 8.56 -8.36
CA PHE A 141 -8.03 8.44 -9.59
C PHE A 141 -6.63 7.91 -9.23
N PRO A 142 -6.44 6.59 -9.21
CA PRO A 142 -5.14 6.01 -8.87
C PRO A 142 -4.12 6.30 -9.97
N HIS A 143 -2.86 6.52 -9.59
CA HIS A 143 -1.76 6.80 -10.49
C HIS A 143 -0.82 5.59 -10.57
N GLU A 144 -0.55 5.10 -11.78
CA GLU A 144 0.30 3.94 -12.12
C GLU A 144 -0.08 2.62 -11.43
N ALA A 145 -0.22 2.59 -10.12
CA ALA A 145 -0.53 1.39 -9.36
C ALA A 145 -1.49 1.67 -8.22
N SER A 146 -2.35 0.70 -7.93
CA SER A 146 -3.16 0.64 -6.72
C SER A 146 -2.52 -0.42 -5.80
N ASN A 147 -1.77 0.01 -4.77
CA ASN A 147 -0.82 -0.85 -4.08
C ASN A 147 -0.87 -0.82 -2.54
N SER A 148 -1.97 -0.41 -1.96
CA SER A 148 -2.07 -0.38 -0.50
C SER A 148 -1.92 -1.78 0.11
N GLU A 149 -1.09 -1.93 1.13
CA GLU A 149 -1.26 -3.01 2.10
C GLU A 149 -2.51 -2.71 2.93
N VAL A 150 -3.29 -3.73 3.24
CA VAL A 150 -4.48 -3.59 4.07
C VAL A 150 -4.08 -3.69 5.53
N LEU A 151 -4.25 -2.61 6.30
CA LEU A 151 -3.92 -2.56 7.72
C LEU A 151 -5.17 -2.78 8.57
N PRO A 152 -5.25 -3.87 9.36
CA PRO A 152 -6.35 -4.07 10.30
C PRO A 152 -6.14 -3.26 11.59
N VAL A 153 -7.22 -2.62 12.07
CA VAL A 153 -7.28 -2.00 13.40
C VAL A 153 -8.66 -2.30 14.01
N GLY A 154 -8.73 -3.31 14.85
CA GLY A 154 -10.01 -3.83 15.35
C GLY A 154 -10.88 -4.36 14.22
N ASP A 155 -12.08 -3.83 14.07
CA ASP A 155 -13.00 -4.20 12.99
C ASP A 155 -12.87 -3.31 11.75
N LEU A 156 -11.88 -2.41 11.73
CA LEU A 156 -11.63 -1.53 10.59
C LEU A 156 -10.41 -1.99 9.78
N LEU A 157 -10.50 -1.81 8.48
CA LEU A 157 -9.41 -1.93 7.52
C LEU A 157 -8.98 -0.53 7.07
N MET A 158 -7.72 -0.16 7.27
CA MET A 158 -7.15 1.09 6.80
C MET A 158 -6.49 0.86 5.46
N VAL A 159 -6.86 1.65 4.45
CA VAL A 159 -6.44 1.46 3.06
C VAL A 159 -6.09 2.78 2.42
N SER A 160 -4.90 2.87 1.81
CA SER A 160 -4.55 3.94 0.88
C SER A 160 -5.29 3.73 -0.44
N THR A 161 -5.85 4.80 -0.99
CA THR A 161 -6.61 4.72 -2.24
C THR A 161 -5.73 4.88 -3.49
N SER A 162 -4.45 5.20 -3.31
CA SER A 162 -3.51 5.52 -4.39
C SER A 162 -3.93 6.72 -5.27
N ASN A 163 -4.85 7.57 -4.78
CA ASN A 163 -5.29 8.78 -5.51
C ASN A 163 -4.08 9.65 -5.86
N GLY A 164 -3.91 10.03 -7.14
CA GLY A 164 -2.69 10.66 -7.60
C GLY A 164 -2.89 11.62 -8.79
N GLN A 165 -1.80 11.91 -9.49
CA GLN A 165 -1.79 12.74 -10.68
C GLN A 165 -2.30 11.98 -11.92
N ASN A 166 -2.61 12.72 -12.99
CA ASN A 166 -2.81 12.16 -14.31
C ASN A 166 -1.46 11.69 -14.90
N GLU A 167 -1.49 10.86 -15.94
CA GLU A 167 -0.27 10.32 -16.61
C GLU A 167 0.70 11.41 -17.05
N GLY A 168 0.20 12.52 -17.57
CA GLY A 168 1.05 13.64 -17.97
C GLY A 168 1.65 14.46 -16.82
N HIS A 169 1.41 14.11 -15.55
CA HIS A 169 1.89 14.81 -14.34
C HIS A 169 1.58 16.31 -14.32
N THR A 170 0.42 16.69 -14.85
CA THR A 170 0.03 18.09 -14.99
C THR A 170 -1.00 18.55 -13.96
N ARG A 171 -1.72 17.61 -13.36
CA ARG A 171 -2.78 17.89 -12.37
C ARG A 171 -3.18 16.64 -11.59
N VAL A 172 -3.81 16.84 -10.46
CA VAL A 172 -4.55 15.79 -9.72
C VAL A 172 -6.01 15.82 -10.21
N PRO A 173 -6.49 14.79 -10.94
CA PRO A 173 -7.86 14.79 -11.48
C PRO A 173 -8.94 14.83 -10.41
N SER A 174 -8.69 14.20 -9.28
CA SER A 174 -9.65 14.05 -8.17
C SER A 174 -9.09 14.59 -6.84
N PRO A 175 -8.85 15.90 -6.71
CA PRO A 175 -8.15 16.46 -5.54
C PRO A 175 -8.99 16.40 -4.25
N ARG A 176 -10.28 16.15 -4.34
CA ARG A 176 -11.19 16.00 -3.19
C ARG A 176 -11.51 14.54 -2.85
N ALA A 177 -11.02 13.59 -3.67
CA ALA A 177 -11.12 12.19 -3.34
C ALA A 177 -10.22 11.83 -2.15
N PRO A 178 -10.63 10.88 -1.30
CA PRO A 178 -9.82 10.50 -0.15
C PRO A 178 -8.51 9.84 -0.59
N SER A 179 -7.46 10.07 0.21
CA SER A 179 -6.16 9.40 0.08
C SER A 179 -6.05 8.19 1.00
N LEU A 180 -6.75 8.24 2.13
CA LEU A 180 -6.82 7.16 3.12
C LEU A 180 -8.28 6.97 3.54
N ILE A 181 -8.70 5.72 3.70
CA ILE A 181 -10.03 5.35 4.17
C ILE A 181 -9.95 4.31 5.28
N ALA A 182 -10.97 4.29 6.12
CA ALA A 182 -11.28 3.14 6.97
C ALA A 182 -12.57 2.49 6.49
N VAL A 183 -12.55 1.18 6.42
CA VAL A 183 -13.65 0.34 5.94
C VAL A 183 -13.98 -0.68 7.02
N ASP A 184 -15.25 -0.90 7.30
CA ASP A 184 -15.70 -2.00 8.15
C ASP A 184 -15.37 -3.34 7.47
N LYS A 185 -14.60 -4.20 8.13
CA LYS A 185 -14.10 -5.44 7.53
C LYS A 185 -15.17 -6.49 7.23
N HIS A 186 -16.34 -6.38 7.88
CA HIS A 186 -17.43 -7.34 7.71
C HIS A 186 -18.36 -6.98 6.54
N SER A 187 -18.59 -5.67 6.36
CA SER A 187 -19.56 -5.18 5.36
C SER A 187 -18.93 -4.54 4.12
N GLY A 188 -17.67 -4.12 4.18
CA GLY A 188 -17.05 -3.34 3.11
C GLY A 188 -17.47 -1.86 3.09
N GLU A 189 -18.26 -1.40 4.08
CA GLU A 189 -18.74 -0.02 4.12
C GLU A 189 -17.66 0.95 4.64
N VAL A 190 -17.56 2.12 4.01
CA VAL A 190 -16.61 3.16 4.40
C VAL A 190 -17.07 3.88 5.65
N VAL A 191 -16.27 3.78 6.72
CA VAL A 191 -16.56 4.38 8.04
C VAL A 191 -16.08 5.83 8.09
N TRP A 192 -14.86 6.11 7.63
CA TRP A 192 -14.33 7.46 7.54
C TRP A 192 -13.38 7.63 6.35
N ARG A 193 -13.09 8.88 5.99
CA ARG A 193 -12.27 9.28 4.84
C ARG A 193 -11.36 10.43 5.22
N ALA A 194 -10.10 10.38 4.78
CA ALA A 194 -9.13 11.48 4.90
C ALA A 194 -8.68 11.91 3.49
N ILE A 195 -8.86 13.18 3.15
CA ILE A 195 -8.48 13.73 1.84
C ILE A 195 -6.96 13.77 1.69
N GLY A 196 -6.24 14.11 2.77
CA GLY A 196 -4.78 14.20 2.75
C GLY A 196 -4.26 15.38 1.90
N PRO A 197 -3.31 15.15 0.98
CA PRO A 197 -2.62 16.22 0.23
C PRO A 197 -3.49 17.00 -0.76
N GLY A 198 -4.60 16.44 -1.22
CA GLY A 198 -5.46 17.10 -2.20
C GLY A 198 -4.73 17.38 -3.53
N GLU A 199 -4.62 18.65 -3.92
CA GLU A 199 -3.92 19.07 -5.16
C GLU A 199 -2.39 18.96 -5.06
N GLN A 200 -1.85 18.73 -3.86
CA GLN A 200 -0.42 18.76 -3.60
C GLN A 200 0.28 17.40 -3.77
N VAL A 201 -0.37 16.42 -4.35
CA VAL A 201 0.28 15.14 -4.71
C VAL A 201 1.31 15.39 -5.81
N LEU A 202 2.57 15.03 -5.57
CA LEU A 202 3.67 15.24 -6.52
C LEU A 202 3.63 14.23 -7.67
N HIS A 203 3.12 13.01 -7.43
CA HIS A 203 3.09 11.92 -8.39
C HIS A 203 1.95 10.95 -8.04
N GLY A 204 2.23 9.89 -7.27
CA GLY A 204 1.25 8.97 -6.71
C GLY A 204 1.32 8.92 -5.19
N GLN A 205 0.49 8.08 -4.58
CA GLN A 205 0.47 7.82 -3.15
C GLN A 205 0.58 6.33 -2.90
N TRP A 206 1.80 5.85 -2.68
CA TRP A 206 2.11 4.42 -2.63
C TRP A 206 2.56 3.94 -1.24
N SER A 207 2.66 4.84 -0.26
CA SER A 207 2.88 4.46 1.13
C SER A 207 1.67 3.70 1.67
N SER A 208 1.92 2.63 2.42
CA SER A 208 0.86 1.93 3.13
C SER A 208 0.66 2.49 4.54
N PRO A 209 -0.57 2.47 5.08
CA PRO A 209 -0.84 2.92 6.44
C PRO A 209 -0.18 2.00 7.48
N VAL A 210 0.17 2.56 8.65
CA VAL A 210 0.78 1.83 9.76
C VAL A 210 0.10 2.20 11.07
N ALA A 211 -0.19 1.22 11.91
CA ALA A 211 -0.77 1.44 13.23
C ALA A 211 0.29 1.82 14.27
N ALA A 212 -0.02 2.80 15.09
CA ALA A 212 0.81 3.23 16.21
C ALA A 212 -0.05 3.43 17.48
N ASN A 213 0.23 2.66 18.53
CA ASN A 213 -0.39 2.94 19.82
C ASN A 213 0.43 3.99 20.56
N VAL A 214 -0.09 5.20 20.64
CA VAL A 214 0.56 6.34 21.27
C VAL A 214 -0.19 6.71 22.53
N ASN A 215 0.40 6.38 23.70
CA ASN A 215 -0.20 6.63 25.02
C ASN A 215 -1.63 6.08 25.16
N GLY A 216 -1.87 4.86 24.67
CA GLY A 216 -3.16 4.20 24.74
C GLY A 216 -4.17 4.62 23.66
N ARG A 217 -3.80 5.56 22.77
CA ARG A 217 -4.62 5.94 21.62
C ARG A 217 -4.06 5.34 20.35
N MET A 218 -4.89 4.61 19.63
CA MET A 218 -4.50 4.03 18.35
C MET A 218 -4.54 5.10 17.26
N GLN A 219 -3.40 5.33 16.62
CA GLN A 219 -3.25 6.23 15.50
C GLN A 219 -2.90 5.44 14.23
N VAL A 220 -3.27 5.98 13.08
CA VAL A 220 -2.88 5.50 11.76
C VAL A 220 -1.91 6.49 11.14
N LEU A 221 -0.70 6.07 10.90
CA LEU A 221 0.35 6.84 10.24
C LEU A 221 0.26 6.63 8.74
N PHE A 222 0.28 7.70 7.96
CA PHE A 222 0.22 7.65 6.51
C PHE A 222 1.17 8.65 5.86
N GLY A 223 2.06 8.16 5.00
CA GLY A 223 2.97 8.96 4.21
C GLY A 223 2.29 9.47 2.94
N GLY A 224 2.21 10.79 2.79
CA GLY A 224 1.58 11.42 1.64
C GLY A 224 2.49 11.56 0.43
N GLY A 225 1.88 11.57 -0.76
CA GLY A 225 2.54 11.92 -2.03
C GLY A 225 3.00 13.39 -2.11
N ASP A 226 2.73 14.19 -1.10
CA ASP A 226 3.21 15.57 -0.90
C ASP A 226 4.43 15.66 0.02
N GLY A 227 4.88 14.52 0.58
CA GLY A 227 6.00 14.45 1.50
C GLY A 227 5.66 14.80 2.95
N TRP A 228 4.38 14.89 3.29
CA TRP A 228 3.93 14.99 4.67
C TRP A 228 3.60 13.60 5.23
N LEU A 229 4.11 13.32 6.41
CA LEU A 229 3.63 12.23 7.24
C LEU A 229 2.46 12.75 8.08
N ARG A 230 1.33 12.05 8.06
CA ARG A 230 0.14 12.39 8.84
C ARG A 230 -0.22 11.27 9.79
N ALA A 231 -0.69 11.61 10.96
CA ALA A 231 -1.26 10.69 11.92
C ALA A 231 -2.74 10.99 12.13
N TYR A 232 -3.55 9.97 11.97
CA TYR A 232 -5.00 10.05 12.15
C TYR A 232 -5.42 9.23 13.37
N ASP A 233 -6.42 9.70 14.11
CA ASP A 233 -7.11 8.88 15.10
C ASP A 233 -7.80 7.71 14.38
N ALA A 234 -7.49 6.48 14.76
CA ALA A 234 -7.93 5.31 14.03
C ALA A 234 -9.46 5.11 14.02
N ALA A 235 -10.15 5.56 15.07
CA ALA A 235 -11.59 5.40 15.17
C ALA A 235 -12.38 6.43 14.36
N SER A 236 -11.88 7.66 14.28
CA SER A 236 -12.61 8.80 13.72
C SER A 236 -12.04 9.35 12.41
N GLY A 237 -10.80 9.04 12.08
CA GLY A 237 -10.11 9.63 10.92
C GLY A 237 -9.70 11.09 11.10
N HIS A 238 -9.84 11.66 12.30
CA HIS A 238 -9.36 13.02 12.56
C HIS A 238 -7.84 13.07 12.53
N GLU A 239 -7.27 14.04 11.78
CA GLU A 239 -5.83 14.30 11.79
C GLU A 239 -5.39 14.77 13.18
N VAL A 240 -4.51 14.01 13.84
CA VAL A 240 -3.98 14.33 15.16
C VAL A 240 -2.77 15.24 15.03
N TRP A 241 -1.83 14.85 14.19
CA TRP A 241 -0.63 15.61 13.88
C TRP A 241 -0.13 15.33 12.45
N ARG A 242 0.74 16.20 11.97
CA ARG A 242 1.45 16.03 10.71
C ARG A 242 2.89 16.54 10.81
N PHE A 243 3.76 15.98 9.99
CA PHE A 243 5.18 16.30 9.90
C PHE A 243 5.58 16.49 8.44
N ASP A 244 6.19 17.63 8.09
CA ASP A 244 6.77 17.85 6.76
C ASP A 244 8.18 17.26 6.71
N GLY A 245 8.37 16.20 5.94
CA GLY A 245 9.67 15.56 5.77
C GLY A 245 10.61 16.29 4.82
N ASN A 246 10.15 17.32 4.12
CA ASN A 246 10.97 18.07 3.17
C ASN A 246 11.77 19.18 3.83
N PRO A 247 12.94 19.55 3.27
CA PRO A 247 13.64 20.77 3.66
C PRO A 247 12.75 22.02 3.49
N LYS A 248 12.95 23.04 4.32
CA LYS A 248 12.16 24.29 4.29
C LYS A 248 12.25 25.05 2.96
N ASP A 249 13.34 24.90 2.24
CA ASP A 249 13.60 25.51 0.94
C ASP A 249 13.12 24.67 -0.26
N ALA A 250 12.61 23.46 0.00
CA ALA A 250 12.04 22.61 -1.03
C ALA A 250 10.78 23.24 -1.64
N ARG A 251 10.74 23.30 -2.97
CA ARG A 251 9.68 24.00 -3.71
C ARG A 251 8.75 23.06 -4.44
N TRP A 252 7.51 23.49 -4.57
CA TRP A 252 6.57 22.90 -5.52
C TRP A 252 6.97 23.36 -6.92
N LEU A 253 7.60 22.47 -7.69
CA LEU A 253 8.03 22.74 -9.06
C LEU A 253 7.16 21.95 -10.02
N PRO A 254 6.86 22.49 -11.21
CA PRO A 254 6.07 21.77 -12.24
C PRO A 254 6.78 20.51 -12.78
N ARG A 255 8.08 20.41 -12.56
CA ARG A 255 8.87 19.21 -12.82
C ARG A 255 9.82 18.97 -11.65
N PRO A 256 9.98 17.70 -11.21
CA PRO A 256 10.92 17.36 -10.16
C PRO A 256 12.35 17.77 -10.50
N GLY A 257 13.06 18.29 -9.52
CA GLY A 257 14.47 18.72 -9.63
C GLY A 257 15.14 18.83 -8.27
N VAL A 258 16.38 19.27 -8.21
CA VAL A 258 17.21 19.30 -6.99
C VAL A 258 16.56 20.05 -5.82
N LEU A 259 15.78 21.09 -6.13
CA LEU A 259 15.06 21.88 -5.11
C LEU A 259 13.57 21.51 -5.01
N SER A 260 13.14 20.45 -5.69
CA SER A 260 11.75 20.01 -5.61
C SER A 260 11.49 19.23 -4.32
N ARG A 261 10.25 19.25 -3.88
CA ARG A 261 9.79 18.40 -2.78
C ARG A 261 9.89 16.92 -3.17
N SER A 262 10.08 16.07 -2.18
CA SER A 262 10.00 14.62 -2.28
C SER A 262 8.72 14.11 -1.65
N SER A 263 8.22 12.98 -2.14
CA SER A 263 7.11 12.23 -1.58
C SER A 263 7.59 11.25 -0.50
N ILE A 264 6.65 10.65 0.21
CA ILE A 264 6.87 9.48 1.04
C ILE A 264 6.28 8.28 0.29
N ILE A 265 7.15 7.38 -0.19
CA ILE A 265 6.76 6.16 -0.91
C ILE A 265 6.83 4.95 0.03
N ALA A 266 7.95 4.80 0.74
CA ALA A 266 8.10 3.77 1.75
C ALA A 266 7.08 3.95 2.87
N SER A 267 6.54 2.84 3.39
CA SER A 267 5.68 2.91 4.58
C SER A 267 6.48 3.39 5.79
N PRO A 268 5.91 4.23 6.67
CA PRO A 268 6.56 4.60 7.92
C PRO A 268 6.75 3.37 8.82
N VAL A 269 7.64 3.47 9.80
CA VAL A 269 7.85 2.43 10.81
C VAL A 269 7.58 3.02 12.17
N PHE A 270 6.77 2.35 12.99
CA PHE A 270 6.58 2.69 14.40
C PHE A 270 7.24 1.63 15.27
N ALA A 271 8.27 2.00 16.00
CA ALA A 271 8.99 1.12 16.90
C ALA A 271 9.56 1.92 18.08
N ASP A 272 9.59 1.33 19.26
CA ASP A 272 10.16 1.90 20.50
C ASP A 272 9.71 3.35 20.79
N GLY A 273 8.41 3.64 20.53
CA GLY A 273 7.84 4.97 20.75
C GLY A 273 8.34 6.05 19.78
N ARG A 274 8.98 5.67 18.67
CA ARG A 274 9.43 6.55 17.59
C ARG A 274 8.76 6.20 16.28
N VAL A 275 8.64 7.19 15.41
CA VAL A 275 8.22 7.00 14.02
C VAL A 275 9.41 7.28 13.12
N PHE A 276 9.72 6.33 12.26
CA PHE A 276 10.77 6.47 11.24
C PHE A 276 10.11 6.65 9.87
N VAL A 277 10.56 7.63 9.11
CA VAL A 277 10.04 7.93 7.78
C VAL A 277 11.17 8.26 6.82
N ALA A 278 11.15 7.61 5.65
CA ALA A 278 12.09 7.88 4.58
C ALA A 278 11.45 8.75 3.50
N MET A 279 12.22 9.72 3.01
CA MET A 279 11.83 10.62 1.93
C MET A 279 12.49 10.19 0.63
N GLY A 280 11.80 10.34 -0.48
CA GLY A 280 12.36 10.09 -1.78
C GLY A 280 11.32 10.25 -2.89
N GLN A 281 11.79 10.46 -4.10
CA GLN A 281 10.93 10.45 -5.29
C GLN A 281 11.00 9.09 -5.98
N SER A 282 9.95 8.76 -6.75
CA SER A 282 9.95 7.58 -7.59
C SER A 282 11.19 7.56 -8.50
N PRO A 283 11.82 6.39 -8.69
CA PRO A 283 12.88 6.23 -9.69
C PRO A 283 12.40 6.73 -11.06
N GLY A 284 13.16 7.57 -11.72
CA GLY A 284 12.76 8.20 -12.99
C GLY A 284 12.04 9.54 -12.86
N HIS A 285 11.54 9.91 -11.68
CA HIS A 285 10.79 11.14 -11.45
C HIS A 285 11.53 12.12 -10.52
N GLY A 286 12.73 12.51 -10.90
CA GLY A 286 13.43 13.64 -10.27
C GLY A 286 14.51 13.25 -9.27
N THR A 287 15.14 14.32 -8.75
CA THR A 287 16.33 14.26 -7.90
C THR A 287 16.11 15.05 -6.60
N GLY A 288 14.88 15.05 -6.09
CA GLY A 288 14.55 15.70 -4.82
C GLY A 288 15.34 15.11 -3.65
N PRO A 289 15.32 15.76 -2.48
CA PRO A 289 16.10 15.33 -1.33
C PRO A 289 15.73 13.92 -0.88
N SER A 290 16.76 13.14 -0.52
CA SER A 290 16.61 11.87 0.19
C SER A 290 16.95 12.12 1.65
N LEU A 291 16.01 11.84 2.53
CA LEU A 291 16.14 12.08 3.96
C LEU A 291 15.52 10.93 4.73
N MET A 292 16.12 10.58 5.85
CA MET A 292 15.54 9.69 6.83
C MET A 292 15.34 10.45 8.14
N HIS A 293 14.13 10.40 8.69
CA HIS A 293 13.79 11.09 9.93
C HIS A 293 13.33 10.11 11.00
N ALA A 294 13.65 10.43 12.25
CA ALA A 294 12.95 9.90 13.41
C ALA A 294 12.15 11.01 14.09
N ILE A 295 10.94 10.69 14.50
CA ILE A 295 9.96 11.63 15.02
C ILE A 295 9.34 11.05 16.28
N SER A 296 9.13 11.89 17.31
CA SER A 296 8.29 11.54 18.44
C SER A 296 6.81 11.67 18.05
N PRO A 297 5.97 10.64 18.20
CA PRO A 297 4.56 10.70 17.82
C PRO A 297 3.67 11.47 18.81
N ASN A 298 4.25 11.99 19.88
CA ASN A 298 3.53 12.72 20.93
C ASN A 298 3.34 14.20 20.54
N GLY A 299 2.23 14.53 19.86
CA GLY A 299 1.99 15.91 19.44
C GLY A 299 0.58 16.13 18.91
N GLN A 300 0.30 17.36 18.53
CA GLN A 300 -0.92 17.79 17.85
C GLN A 300 -0.60 18.87 16.80
N GLY A 301 -1.35 18.87 15.70
CA GLY A 301 -1.14 19.83 14.62
C GLY A 301 0.18 19.62 13.88
N ASP A 302 0.81 20.70 13.46
CA ASP A 302 2.10 20.66 12.78
C ASP A 302 3.24 20.45 13.80
N VAL A 303 3.90 19.29 13.70
CA VAL A 303 4.97 18.89 14.62
C VAL A 303 6.36 18.92 14.00
N THR A 304 6.49 19.48 12.80
CA THR A 304 7.71 19.43 11.98
C THR A 304 8.97 19.85 12.75
N GLU A 305 8.90 20.92 13.53
CA GLU A 305 10.05 21.39 14.30
C GLU A 305 10.07 20.84 15.74
N SER A 306 8.89 20.67 16.33
CA SER A 306 8.78 20.38 17.77
C SER A 306 8.98 18.91 18.13
N ARG A 307 8.87 17.99 17.16
CA ARG A 307 8.91 16.54 17.39
C ARG A 307 9.96 15.80 16.59
N LEU A 308 10.74 16.48 15.76
CA LEU A 308 11.89 15.90 15.09
C LEU A 308 12.94 15.47 16.12
N LEU A 309 13.36 14.23 16.08
CA LEU A 309 14.41 13.67 16.93
C LEU A 309 15.77 13.76 16.24
N TRP A 310 15.84 13.25 15.01
CA TRP A 310 17.02 13.35 14.16
C TRP A 310 16.66 13.24 12.66
N THR A 311 17.60 13.69 11.82
CA THR A 311 17.57 13.55 10.37
C THR A 311 18.90 12.99 9.90
N SER A 312 18.88 11.90 9.12
CA SER A 312 20.04 11.41 8.37
C SER A 312 19.93 11.81 6.90
N ARG A 313 21.06 12.23 6.30
CA ARG A 313 21.22 12.56 4.89
C ARG A 313 22.11 11.54 4.15
N GLU A 314 22.56 10.53 4.88
CA GLU A 314 23.46 9.49 4.35
C GLU A 314 22.71 8.44 3.51
N VAL A 315 21.41 8.32 3.73
CA VAL A 315 20.57 7.34 3.04
C VAL A 315 20.12 7.90 1.69
N GLY A 316 20.26 7.09 0.64
CA GLY A 316 19.72 7.41 -0.68
C GLY A 316 18.20 7.37 -0.74
N ARG A 317 17.63 7.42 -1.95
CA ARG A 317 16.16 7.35 -2.13
C ARG A 317 15.62 5.99 -1.69
N VAL A 318 14.61 5.99 -0.86
CA VAL A 318 14.01 4.80 -0.27
C VAL A 318 12.59 4.62 -0.79
N VAL A 319 12.30 3.45 -1.31
CA VAL A 319 10.95 3.00 -1.72
C VAL A 319 10.52 1.76 -0.94
N ALA A 320 11.47 0.99 -0.41
CA ALA A 320 11.20 -0.17 0.43
C ALA A 320 11.00 0.27 1.89
N THR A 321 10.08 -0.38 2.59
CA THR A 321 9.84 -0.12 4.01
C THR A 321 11.05 -0.48 4.85
N PRO A 322 11.62 0.45 5.65
CA PRO A 322 12.69 0.16 6.59
C PRO A 322 12.26 -0.86 7.66
N ILE A 323 13.22 -1.49 8.31
CA ILE A 323 12.98 -2.41 9.42
C ILE A 323 13.78 -1.95 10.63
N GLU A 324 13.10 -1.69 11.74
CA GLU A 324 13.75 -1.51 13.04
C GLU A 324 13.82 -2.85 13.77
N LYS A 325 14.97 -3.16 14.32
CA LYS A 325 15.18 -4.33 15.17
C LYS A 325 16.32 -4.10 16.15
N ASP A 326 16.04 -4.32 17.42
CA ASP A 326 17.04 -4.28 18.52
C ASP A 326 17.82 -2.97 18.58
N GLY A 327 17.15 -1.82 18.34
CA GLY A 327 17.76 -0.49 18.34
C GLY A 327 18.49 -0.13 17.05
N LEU A 328 18.43 -0.96 16.03
CA LEU A 328 19.04 -0.75 14.72
C LEU A 328 17.96 -0.59 13.63
N LEU A 329 18.15 0.38 12.76
CA LEU A 329 17.28 0.65 11.62
C LEU A 329 17.97 0.23 10.33
N TYR A 330 17.41 -0.76 9.65
CA TYR A 330 17.89 -1.27 8.36
C TYR A 330 17.12 -0.62 7.22
N VAL A 331 17.84 -0.01 6.28
CA VAL A 331 17.24 0.76 5.18
C VAL A 331 17.92 0.38 3.87
N GLY A 332 17.13 -0.07 2.90
CA GLY A 332 17.59 -0.30 1.53
C GLY A 332 17.22 0.86 0.62
N ASP A 333 18.15 1.36 -0.18
CA ASP A 333 17.90 2.40 -1.16
C ASP A 333 17.79 1.88 -2.61
N VAL A 334 17.29 2.71 -3.51
CA VAL A 334 17.17 2.37 -4.93
C VAL A 334 18.53 2.33 -5.66
N GLY A 335 19.59 2.80 -5.02
CA GLY A 335 20.98 2.70 -5.51
C GLY A 335 21.59 1.33 -5.24
N GLY A 336 20.90 0.45 -4.50
CA GLY A 336 21.35 -0.90 -4.16
C GLY A 336 22.21 -0.97 -2.89
N LEU A 337 22.23 0.08 -2.09
CA LEU A 337 22.91 0.09 -0.80
C LEU A 337 21.94 -0.30 0.33
N VAL A 338 22.49 -0.98 1.33
CA VAL A 338 21.78 -1.28 2.58
C VAL A 338 22.53 -0.58 3.72
N TYR A 339 21.80 0.23 4.44
CA TYR A 339 22.31 0.99 5.60
C TYR A 339 21.84 0.33 6.89
N CYS A 340 22.68 0.40 7.91
CA CYS A 340 22.34 0.05 9.28
C CYS A 340 22.62 1.28 10.14
N LEU A 341 21.55 1.91 10.64
CA LEU A 341 21.62 3.13 11.44
C LEU A 341 21.29 2.80 12.88
N ASP A 342 21.87 3.53 13.83
CA ASP A 342 21.40 3.53 15.20
C ASP A 342 20.02 4.22 15.27
N ALA A 343 19.00 3.51 15.75
CA ALA A 343 17.62 4.01 15.76
C ALA A 343 17.41 5.22 16.69
N ALA A 344 18.29 5.43 17.67
CA ALA A 344 18.21 6.57 18.59
C ALA A 344 18.87 7.83 18.04
N THR A 345 19.89 7.69 17.22
CA THR A 345 20.75 8.83 16.80
C THR A 345 20.83 9.06 15.29
N GLY A 346 20.39 8.09 14.48
CA GLY A 346 20.45 8.15 13.02
C GLY A 346 21.80 7.89 12.43
#